data_6bbb40a605a92a78ff83c0510fcdffa4
#
_entry.id   6bbb40a605a92a78ff83c0510fcdffa4
#
_cell.length_a   1.000
_cell.length_b   1.000
_cell.length_c   1.000
_cell.angle_alpha   90.00
_cell.angle_beta   90.00
_cell.angle_gamma   90.00
#
_symmetry.space_group_name_H-M   'P 1'
#
loop_
_entity.id
_entity.type
_entity.pdbx_description
1 polymer ?
#
loop_
_entity_poly.entity_id
_entity_poly.type
_entity_poly.pdbx_seq_one_letter_code
_entity_poly.pdbx_strand_id
1 'polypeptide(L)'
;MTIIDKQTPTYTLDWYIKWIASIILVVGVILTSNNIYPFNLMVHAIGMFGWFIVAIIWNDRALLVINAVSLALLLNGLVAYYVK
;
A
#
# COMPACT_ATOMS: atom_id res chain seq x y z
N MET A 1 -16.97 -18.48 5.43
CA MET A 1 -17.02 -17.39 4.50
C MET A 1 -16.24 -17.71 3.27
N THR A 2 -16.68 -17.17 2.28
CA THR A 2 -16.01 -17.32 1.02
C THR A 2 -15.23 -16.08 0.72
N ILE A 3 -14.43 -16.15 -0.31
CA ILE A 3 -13.72 -14.97 -0.80
C ILE A 3 -14.70 -13.85 -1.12
N ILE A 4 -15.91 -14.22 -1.50
CA ILE A 4 -16.93 -13.25 -1.88
C ILE A 4 -17.24 -12.29 -0.76
N ASP A 5 -17.21 -12.77 0.49
CA ASP A 5 -17.51 -11.91 1.65
C ASP A 5 -16.50 -10.79 1.84
N LYS A 6 -15.30 -10.96 1.27
CA LYS A 6 -14.26 -9.95 1.37
C LYS A 6 -14.22 -9.03 0.16
N GLN A 7 -15.08 -9.28 -0.81
CA GLN A 7 -15.10 -8.41 -1.98
C GLN A 7 -15.70 -7.06 -1.63
N THR A 8 -15.03 -6.03 -2.10
CA THR A 8 -15.49 -4.67 -1.91
C THR A 8 -16.65 -4.42 -2.85
N PRO A 9 -17.79 -3.90 -2.35
CA PRO A 9 -18.89 -3.51 -3.24
C PRO A 9 -18.40 -2.47 -4.25
N THR A 10 -18.84 -2.61 -5.47
CA THR A 10 -18.45 -1.73 -6.55
C THR A 10 -18.88 -0.29 -6.27
N TYR A 11 -17.98 0.66 -6.57
CA TYR A 11 -18.23 2.10 -6.45
C TYR A 11 -18.38 2.62 -5.03
N THR A 12 -17.95 1.84 -4.03
CA THR A 12 -17.85 2.36 -2.67
C THR A 12 -16.49 3.03 -2.49
N LEU A 13 -16.32 3.77 -1.40
CA LEU A 13 -15.06 4.48 -1.14
C LEU A 13 -13.88 3.52 -1.08
N ASP A 14 -14.04 2.42 -0.36
CA ASP A 14 -12.97 1.43 -0.23
C ASP A 14 -12.66 0.77 -1.57
N TRP A 15 -13.65 0.60 -2.44
CA TRP A 15 -13.42 0.09 -3.79
C TRP A 15 -12.49 1.00 -4.58
N TYR A 16 -12.74 2.32 -4.55
CA TYR A 16 -11.89 3.29 -5.24
C TYR A 16 -10.49 3.33 -4.65
N ILE A 17 -10.39 3.39 -3.33
CA ILE A 17 -9.10 3.43 -2.66
C ILE A 17 -8.29 2.18 -2.99
N LYS A 18 -8.94 1.01 -2.96
CA LYS A 18 -8.29 -0.26 -3.25
C LYS A 18 -7.69 -0.25 -4.67
N TRP A 19 -8.46 0.20 -5.64
CA TRP A 19 -8.00 0.21 -7.02
C TRP A 19 -6.87 1.21 -7.23
N ILE A 20 -7.02 2.41 -6.70
CA ILE A 20 -6.00 3.43 -6.83
C ILE A 20 -4.71 2.99 -6.14
N ALA A 21 -4.81 2.47 -4.93
CA ALA A 21 -3.65 1.99 -4.19
C ALA A 21 -2.96 0.83 -4.91
N SER A 22 -3.73 -0.07 -5.51
CA SER A 22 -3.17 -1.19 -6.25
C SER A 22 -2.40 -0.73 -7.48
N ILE A 23 -2.93 0.24 -8.21
CA ILE A 23 -2.25 0.80 -9.38
C ILE A 23 -0.94 1.46 -8.94
N ILE A 24 -0.99 2.21 -7.85
CA ILE A 24 0.20 2.86 -7.32
C ILE A 24 1.25 1.84 -6.92
N LEU A 25 0.84 0.73 -6.29
CA LEU A 25 1.77 -0.33 -5.92
C LEU A 25 2.42 -0.97 -7.13
N VAL A 26 1.65 -1.17 -8.20
CA VAL A 26 2.20 -1.72 -9.44
C VAL A 26 3.25 -0.78 -10.01
N VAL A 27 2.98 0.51 -10.00
CA VAL A 27 3.97 1.50 -10.45
C VAL A 27 5.22 1.42 -9.57
N GLY A 28 5.05 1.27 -8.26
CA GLY A 28 6.18 1.10 -7.35
C GLY A 28 7.03 -0.12 -7.69
N VAL A 29 6.38 -1.24 -8.05
CA VAL A 29 7.09 -2.45 -8.46
C VAL A 29 7.88 -2.19 -9.75
N ILE A 30 7.29 -1.48 -10.69
CA ILE A 30 7.97 -1.15 -11.94
C ILE A 30 9.21 -0.29 -11.66
N LEU A 31 9.08 0.70 -10.80
CA LEU A 31 10.21 1.54 -10.43
C LEU A 31 11.31 0.73 -9.73
N THR A 32 10.92 -0.20 -8.88
CA THR A 32 11.87 -1.07 -8.21
C THR A 32 12.59 -1.95 -9.22
N SER A 33 11.86 -2.48 -10.18
CA SER A 33 12.42 -3.33 -11.23
C SER A 33 13.46 -2.58 -12.07
N ASN A 34 13.30 -1.28 -12.21
CA ASN A 34 14.22 -0.45 -12.98
C ASN A 34 15.24 0.29 -12.11
N ASN A 35 15.33 -0.06 -10.84
CA ASN A 35 16.30 0.52 -9.91
C ASN A 35 16.16 2.03 -9.75
N ILE A 36 14.94 2.54 -9.83
CA ILE A 36 14.69 3.96 -9.65
C ILE A 36 14.47 4.21 -8.16
N TYR A 37 15.55 4.47 -7.47
CA TYR A 37 15.59 4.68 -6.04
C TYR A 37 15.90 6.15 -5.78
N PRO A 38 15.25 6.87 -4.85
CA PRO A 38 14.30 6.36 -3.85
C PRO A 38 12.84 6.51 -4.24
N PHE A 39 12.53 6.88 -5.48
CA PHE A 39 11.14 7.11 -5.88
C PHE A 39 10.28 5.88 -5.72
N ASN A 40 10.86 4.68 -5.92
CA ASN A 40 10.12 3.45 -5.70
C ASN A 40 9.62 3.34 -4.27
N LEU A 41 10.41 3.78 -3.29
CA LEU A 41 9.99 3.75 -1.88
C LEU A 41 8.84 4.73 -1.64
N MET A 42 8.91 5.91 -2.23
CA MET A 42 7.84 6.90 -2.08
C MET A 42 6.53 6.40 -2.65
N VAL A 43 6.58 5.83 -3.85
CA VAL A 43 5.38 5.32 -4.50
C VAL A 43 4.81 4.14 -3.73
N HIS A 44 5.66 3.22 -3.27
CA HIS A 44 5.22 2.11 -2.44
C HIS A 44 4.56 2.60 -1.15
N ALA A 45 5.15 3.62 -0.51
CA ALA A 45 4.60 4.15 0.73
C ALA A 45 3.20 4.72 0.52
N ILE A 46 2.98 5.42 -0.59
CA ILE A 46 1.67 5.97 -0.90
C ILE A 46 0.65 4.84 -1.11
N GLY A 47 1.04 3.81 -1.88
CA GLY A 47 0.16 2.67 -2.11
C GLY A 47 -0.15 1.91 -0.83
N MET A 48 0.85 1.70 0.01
CA MET A 48 0.66 1.03 1.29
C MET A 48 -0.24 1.83 2.22
N PHE A 49 -0.13 3.15 2.19
CA PHE A 49 -1.00 3.99 2.99
C PHE A 49 -2.46 3.83 2.55
N GLY A 50 -2.70 3.77 1.24
CA GLY A 50 -4.05 3.52 0.72
C GLY A 50 -4.60 2.19 1.20
N TRP A 51 -3.80 1.13 1.13
CA TRP A 51 -4.21 -0.18 1.62
C TRP A 51 -4.39 -0.20 3.14
N PHE A 52 -3.62 0.60 3.86
CA PHE A 52 -3.78 0.73 5.30
C PHE A 52 -5.18 1.28 5.62
N ILE A 53 -5.62 2.30 4.87
CA ILE A 53 -6.96 2.84 5.03
C ILE A 53 -8.02 1.78 4.74
N VAL A 54 -7.83 1.01 3.66
CA VAL A 54 -8.75 -0.08 3.32
C VAL A 54 -8.80 -1.11 4.45
N ALA A 55 -7.65 -1.44 5.03
CA ALA A 55 -7.58 -2.39 6.14
C ALA A 55 -8.40 -1.92 7.33
N ILE A 56 -8.37 -0.62 7.62
CA ILE A 56 -9.16 -0.04 8.71
C ILE A 56 -10.64 -0.15 8.38
N ILE A 57 -11.02 0.19 7.15
CA ILE A 57 -12.42 0.12 6.74
C ILE A 57 -12.95 -1.31 6.81
N TRP A 58 -12.14 -2.28 6.39
CA TRP A 58 -12.53 -3.68 6.40
C TRP A 58 -12.42 -4.33 7.77
N ASN A 59 -11.75 -3.66 8.72
CA ASN A 59 -11.48 -4.21 10.05
C ASN A 59 -10.71 -5.54 9.92
N ASP A 60 -9.77 -5.57 9.01
CA ASP A 60 -8.95 -6.75 8.75
C ASP A 60 -7.61 -6.59 9.47
N ARG A 61 -7.46 -7.29 10.58
CA ARG A 61 -6.27 -7.13 11.43
C ARG A 61 -4.99 -7.59 10.76
N ALA A 62 -5.07 -8.68 9.99
CA ALA A 62 -3.89 -9.20 9.32
C ALA A 62 -3.39 -8.21 8.27
N LEU A 63 -4.31 -7.68 7.47
CA LEU A 63 -3.98 -6.70 6.46
C LEU A 63 -3.45 -5.41 7.11
N LEU A 64 -4.05 -5.01 8.22
CA LEU A 64 -3.63 -3.82 8.95
C LEU A 64 -2.18 -3.95 9.44
N VAL A 65 -1.85 -5.09 10.05
CA VAL A 65 -0.51 -5.32 10.57
C VAL A 65 0.52 -5.34 9.45
N ILE A 66 0.22 -6.06 8.37
CA ILE A 66 1.16 -6.15 7.24
C ILE A 66 1.43 -4.76 6.66
N ASN A 67 0.38 -3.98 6.46
CA ASN A 67 0.54 -2.65 5.87
C ASN A 67 1.24 -1.69 6.83
N ALA A 68 0.97 -1.77 8.11
CA ALA A 68 1.61 -0.91 9.10
C ALA A 68 3.11 -1.19 9.16
N VAL A 69 3.49 -2.46 9.22
CA VAL A 69 4.91 -2.85 9.27
C VAL A 69 5.61 -2.47 7.97
N SER A 70 4.98 -2.76 6.84
CA SER A 70 5.57 -2.44 5.53
C SER A 70 5.77 -0.94 5.38
N LEU A 71 4.78 -0.16 5.76
CA LEU A 71 4.86 1.29 5.66
C LEU A 71 5.98 1.83 6.55
N ALA A 72 6.10 1.32 7.77
CA ALA A 72 7.15 1.73 8.68
C ALA A 72 8.54 1.44 8.09
N LEU A 73 8.70 0.27 7.48
CA LEU A 73 9.97 -0.10 6.86
C LEU A 73 10.30 0.77 5.65
N LEU A 74 9.30 1.07 4.84
CA LEU A 74 9.49 1.95 3.69
C LEU A 74 9.89 3.35 4.13
N LEU A 75 9.22 3.88 5.15
CA LEU A 75 9.55 5.20 5.67
C LEU A 75 10.94 5.21 6.28
N ASN A 76 11.32 4.13 6.97
CA ASN A 76 12.66 4.01 7.50
C ASN A 76 13.70 4.05 6.39
N GLY A 77 13.43 3.36 5.28
CA GLY A 77 14.33 3.38 4.14
C GLY A 77 14.47 4.77 3.53
N LEU A 78 13.36 5.50 3.43
CA LEU A 78 13.39 6.86 2.93
C LEU A 78 14.19 7.80 3.84
N VAL A 79 13.96 7.68 5.14
CA VAL A 79 14.68 8.51 6.11
C VAL A 79 16.17 8.21 6.04
N ALA A 80 16.54 6.94 5.99
CA ALA A 80 17.95 6.55 5.91
C ALA A 80 18.59 7.10 4.64
N TYR A 81 17.85 7.13 3.54
CA TYR A 81 18.37 7.65 2.29
C TYR A 81 18.67 9.15 2.39
N TYR A 82 17.75 9.92 2.96
CA TYR A 82 17.90 11.38 3.00
C TYR A 82 18.78 11.87 4.14
N VAL A 83 18.92 11.08 5.20
CA VAL A 83 19.67 11.49 6.38
C VAL A 83 21.14 11.16 6.29
N LYS A 84 21.51 10.29 5.40
CA LYS A 84 22.90 9.88 5.25
C LYS A 84 23.88 11.04 5.14
#